data_52c89d57a1537b0fc5c007e63ecb3876
#
_entry.id   52c89d57a1537b0fc5c007e63ecb3876
#
_cell.length_a   1.000
_cell.length_b   1.000
_cell.length_c   1.000
_cell.angle_alpha   90.00
_cell.angle_beta   90.00
_cell.angle_gamma   90.00
#
_symmetry.space_group_name_H-M   'P 1'
#
loop_
_entity.id
_entity.type
_entity.pdbx_description
1 polymer ?
#
loop_
_entity_poly.entity_id
_entity_poly.type
_entity_poly.pdbx_seq_one_letter_code
_entity_poly.pdbx_strand_id
1 'polypeptide(L)'
;MQSRLLRVRKRLLPILQIGIASGLAYWIAKDLLGHQRPFFAPISVIIMIGMTGGERLSKAWDLAIGGTIGVLVGDLLFYRLGEGGWQIALIVSGSLAIASFFTKSQLAINQVAIGAVLIATIMPPGAEVTGIDRTLDAIVGVVVSMVTLALLPQAPMQSARSEISKVMGILCSVLNDCLLYTSD
;
A
#
# COMPACT_ATOMS: atom_id res chain seq x y z
N MET A 1 26.27 -10.72 -14.18
CA MET A 1 25.25 -11.66 -13.69
C MET A 1 25.27 -11.81 -12.17
N GLN A 2 26.41 -11.93 -11.54
CA GLN A 2 26.57 -12.06 -10.06
C GLN A 2 25.97 -10.90 -9.25
N SER A 3 26.10 -9.67 -9.71
CA SER A 3 25.53 -8.48 -9.02
C SER A 3 23.99 -8.45 -8.98
N ARG A 4 23.34 -9.11 -9.93
CA ARG A 4 21.86 -9.22 -9.96
C ARG A 4 21.37 -10.30 -8.99
N LEU A 5 22.05 -11.43 -8.94
CA LEU A 5 21.76 -12.53 -8.00
C LEU A 5 21.96 -12.10 -6.53
N LEU A 6 23.01 -11.35 -6.23
CA LEU A 6 23.25 -10.80 -4.89
C LEU A 6 22.14 -9.83 -4.44
N ARG A 7 21.57 -9.03 -5.37
CA ARG A 7 20.44 -8.16 -5.08
C ARG A 7 19.16 -8.95 -4.77
N VAL A 8 18.90 -10.00 -5.53
CA VAL A 8 17.74 -10.88 -5.27
C VAL A 8 17.91 -11.57 -3.91
N ARG A 9 19.08 -12.11 -3.62
CA ARG A 9 19.37 -12.80 -2.34
C ARG A 9 19.18 -11.88 -1.14
N LYS A 10 19.58 -10.61 -1.24
CA LYS A 10 19.35 -9.61 -0.17
C LYS A 10 17.88 -9.25 0.04
N ARG A 11 17.03 -9.44 -1.00
CA ARG A 11 15.59 -9.15 -0.95
C ARG A 11 14.72 -10.40 -0.81
N LEU A 12 15.32 -11.57 -0.70
CA LEU A 12 14.59 -12.85 -0.66
C LEU A 12 13.70 -12.94 0.59
N LEU A 13 14.20 -12.48 1.72
CA LEU A 13 13.44 -12.44 2.96
C LEU A 13 12.19 -11.55 2.88
N PRO A 14 12.26 -10.29 2.46
CA PRO A 14 11.06 -9.49 2.23
C PRO A 14 10.09 -10.08 1.20
N ILE A 15 10.61 -10.66 0.12
CA ILE A 15 9.77 -11.27 -0.92
C ILE A 15 8.99 -12.46 -0.36
N LEU A 16 9.65 -13.36 0.38
CA LEU A 16 9.00 -14.49 1.03
C LEU A 16 7.99 -14.03 2.08
N GLN A 17 8.33 -13.00 2.85
CA GLN A 17 7.47 -12.42 3.86
C GLN A 17 6.17 -11.88 3.25
N ILE A 18 6.27 -11.11 2.16
CA ILE A 18 5.10 -10.59 1.43
C ILE A 18 4.28 -11.75 0.85
N GLY A 19 4.92 -12.74 0.24
CA GLY A 19 4.24 -13.88 -0.35
C GLY A 19 3.46 -14.70 0.67
N ILE A 20 4.08 -15.05 1.79
CA ILE A 20 3.44 -15.81 2.86
C ILE A 20 2.30 -15.00 3.49
N ALA A 21 2.54 -13.74 3.81
CA ALA A 21 1.53 -12.88 4.41
C ALA A 21 0.33 -12.65 3.48
N SER A 22 0.56 -12.47 2.17
CA SER A 22 -0.52 -12.34 1.18
C SER A 22 -1.32 -13.62 1.04
N GLY A 23 -0.66 -14.77 1.04
CA GLY A 23 -1.32 -16.09 1.03
C GLY A 23 -2.17 -16.33 2.28
N LEU A 24 -1.65 -15.99 3.46
CA LEU A 24 -2.38 -16.08 4.73
C LEU A 24 -3.60 -15.14 4.75
N ALA A 25 -3.45 -13.90 4.31
CA ALA A 25 -4.55 -12.95 4.23
C ALA A 25 -5.65 -13.44 3.28
N TYR A 26 -5.27 -13.97 2.13
CA TYR A 26 -6.21 -14.57 1.18
C TYR A 26 -6.93 -15.78 1.79
N TRP A 27 -6.20 -16.68 2.45
CA TRP A 27 -6.78 -17.84 3.10
C TRP A 27 -7.76 -17.46 4.20
N ILE A 28 -7.40 -16.52 5.07
CA ILE A 28 -8.29 -16.03 6.14
C ILE A 28 -9.56 -15.42 5.55
N ALA A 29 -9.45 -14.57 4.55
CA ALA A 29 -10.59 -13.91 3.94
C ALA A 29 -11.51 -14.91 3.20
N LYS A 30 -10.95 -15.94 2.58
CA LYS A 30 -11.71 -16.95 1.84
C LYS A 30 -12.36 -17.98 2.77
N ASP A 31 -11.55 -18.61 3.64
CA ASP A 31 -12.01 -19.79 4.40
C ASP A 31 -12.63 -19.41 5.75
N LEU A 32 -12.25 -18.28 6.36
CA LEU A 32 -12.77 -17.84 7.64
C LEU A 32 -13.96 -16.88 7.48
N LEU A 33 -13.90 -15.93 6.53
CA LEU A 33 -15.01 -15.01 6.25
C LEU A 33 -15.95 -15.50 5.15
N GLY A 34 -15.57 -16.53 4.40
CA GLY A 34 -16.42 -17.10 3.34
C GLY A 34 -16.50 -16.27 2.06
N HIS A 35 -15.60 -15.32 1.86
CA HIS A 35 -15.61 -14.46 0.69
C HIS A 35 -15.18 -15.21 -0.57
N GLN A 36 -15.97 -15.17 -1.63
CA GLN A 36 -15.70 -15.94 -2.85
C GLN A 36 -14.44 -15.50 -3.59
N ARG A 37 -14.11 -14.21 -3.57
CA ARG A 37 -12.96 -13.63 -4.29
C ARG A 37 -12.30 -12.48 -3.49
N PRO A 38 -11.56 -12.77 -2.43
CA PRO A 38 -10.98 -11.75 -1.55
C PRO A 38 -9.70 -11.13 -2.13
N PHE A 39 -9.81 -10.37 -3.22
CA PHE A 39 -8.65 -9.73 -3.87
C PHE A 39 -8.03 -8.62 -3.02
N PHE A 40 -8.85 -7.94 -2.22
CA PHE A 40 -8.38 -6.80 -1.43
C PHE A 40 -7.46 -7.21 -0.29
N ALA A 41 -7.62 -8.38 0.30
CA ALA A 41 -6.78 -8.87 1.38
C ALA A 41 -5.30 -8.98 0.98
N PRO A 42 -4.91 -9.70 -0.08
CA PRO A 42 -3.51 -9.77 -0.49
C PRO A 42 -2.96 -8.43 -1.02
N ILE A 43 -3.78 -7.62 -1.69
CA ILE A 43 -3.36 -6.31 -2.19
C ILE A 43 -2.99 -5.39 -1.03
N SER A 44 -3.81 -5.34 0.02
CA SER A 44 -3.54 -4.55 1.23
C SER A 44 -2.25 -4.98 1.91
N VAL A 45 -1.96 -6.28 1.96
CA VAL A 45 -0.69 -6.81 2.49
C VAL A 45 0.51 -6.33 1.67
N ILE A 46 0.45 -6.43 0.35
CA ILE A 46 1.54 -6.02 -0.54
C ILE A 46 1.85 -4.53 -0.36
N ILE A 47 0.81 -3.69 -0.35
CA ILE A 47 0.97 -2.25 -0.18
C ILE A 47 1.56 -1.94 1.19
N MET A 48 1.02 -2.54 2.25
CA MET A 48 1.41 -2.26 3.63
C MET A 48 2.84 -2.69 3.93
N ILE A 49 3.25 -3.88 3.52
CA ILE A 49 4.62 -4.38 3.72
C ILE A 49 5.60 -3.66 2.80
N GLY A 50 5.17 -3.28 1.59
CA GLY A 50 5.99 -2.53 0.62
C GLY A 50 6.31 -1.10 1.08
N MET A 51 5.54 -0.52 2.00
CA MET A 51 5.81 0.79 2.54
C MET A 51 6.96 0.76 3.55
N THR A 52 8.01 1.49 3.25
CA THR A 52 9.16 1.67 4.13
C THR A 52 9.03 2.98 4.90
N GLY A 53 9.11 2.94 6.24
CA GLY A 53 9.17 4.15 7.06
C GLY A 53 8.67 3.98 8.49
N GLY A 54 9.08 4.90 9.39
CA GLY A 54 8.80 4.87 10.83
C GLY A 54 7.34 5.10 11.25
N GLU A 55 6.49 5.54 10.33
CA GLU A 55 5.07 5.87 10.60
C GLU A 55 4.11 4.77 10.13
N ARG A 56 4.48 3.51 10.33
CA ARG A 56 3.75 2.36 9.80
C ARG A 56 2.30 2.29 10.29
N LEU A 57 2.07 2.59 11.55
CA LEU A 57 0.74 2.52 12.15
C LEU A 57 -0.18 3.61 11.59
N SER A 58 0.30 4.86 11.49
CA SER A 58 -0.45 5.96 10.89
C SER A 58 -0.77 5.69 9.43
N LYS A 59 0.21 5.18 8.67
CA LYS A 59 0.02 4.80 7.26
C LYS A 59 -0.92 3.62 7.08
N ALA A 60 -0.94 2.69 8.04
CA ALA A 60 -1.91 1.59 8.05
C ALA A 60 -3.35 2.09 8.20
N TRP A 61 -3.57 3.04 9.10
CA TRP A 61 -4.86 3.71 9.24
C TRP A 61 -5.27 4.47 7.98
N ASP A 62 -4.34 5.21 7.37
CA ASP A 62 -4.58 5.91 6.11
C ASP A 62 -4.99 4.94 4.99
N LEU A 63 -4.33 3.78 4.91
CA LEU A 63 -4.66 2.73 3.96
C LEU A 63 -6.03 2.09 4.23
N ALA A 64 -6.31 1.77 5.49
CA ALA A 64 -7.59 1.18 5.88
C ALA A 64 -8.75 2.14 5.57
N ILE A 65 -8.63 3.40 6.00
CA ILE A 65 -9.64 4.43 5.77
C ILE A 65 -9.77 4.73 4.28
N GLY A 66 -8.66 4.96 3.58
CA GLY A 66 -8.65 5.25 2.15
C GLY A 66 -9.23 4.09 1.33
N GLY A 67 -8.83 2.86 1.64
CA GLY A 67 -9.37 1.66 1.00
C GLY A 67 -10.88 1.52 1.21
N THR A 68 -11.34 1.69 2.45
CA THR A 68 -12.77 1.64 2.79
C THR A 68 -13.59 2.69 2.06
N ILE A 69 -13.16 3.95 2.09
CA ILE A 69 -13.85 5.05 1.40
C ILE A 69 -13.84 4.80 -0.11
N GLY A 70 -12.70 4.39 -0.68
CA GLY A 70 -12.57 4.13 -2.11
C GLY A 70 -13.49 3.03 -2.59
N VAL A 71 -13.60 1.95 -1.83
CA VAL A 71 -14.47 0.82 -2.14
C VAL A 71 -15.93 1.25 -2.03
N LEU A 72 -16.34 1.90 -0.93
CA LEU A 72 -17.73 2.29 -0.70
C LEU A 72 -18.19 3.34 -1.71
N VAL A 73 -17.41 4.38 -1.94
CA VAL A 73 -17.75 5.46 -2.88
C VAL A 73 -17.68 4.93 -4.33
N GLY A 74 -16.67 4.13 -4.64
CA GLY A 74 -16.53 3.49 -5.95
C GLY A 74 -17.72 2.60 -6.27
N ASP A 75 -18.16 1.77 -5.33
CA ASP A 75 -19.31 0.87 -5.49
C ASP A 75 -20.63 1.66 -5.67
N LEU A 76 -20.83 2.70 -4.85
CA LEU A 76 -22.01 3.57 -4.96
C LEU A 76 -22.07 4.29 -6.31
N LEU A 77 -20.96 4.82 -6.77
CA LEU A 77 -20.90 5.52 -8.06
C LEU A 77 -21.03 4.53 -9.22
N PHE A 78 -20.41 3.35 -9.12
CA PHE A 78 -20.55 2.30 -10.13
C PHE A 78 -22.01 1.83 -10.29
N TYR A 79 -22.71 1.65 -9.18
CA TYR A 79 -24.13 1.28 -9.20
C TYR A 79 -25.01 2.30 -9.94
N ARG A 80 -24.64 3.59 -9.88
CA ARG A 80 -25.39 4.67 -10.52
C ARG A 80 -24.99 4.92 -11.97
N LEU A 81 -23.70 4.80 -12.30
CA LEU A 81 -23.13 5.21 -13.59
C LEU A 81 -22.95 4.02 -14.55
N GLY A 82 -22.83 2.79 -14.04
CA GLY A 82 -22.61 1.59 -14.86
C GLY A 82 -21.19 1.51 -15.43
N GLU A 83 -21.02 0.67 -16.47
CA GLU A 83 -19.74 0.41 -17.12
C GLU A 83 -19.49 1.34 -18.31
N GLY A 84 -18.23 1.81 -18.46
CA GLY A 84 -17.80 2.58 -19.61
C GLY A 84 -16.59 3.44 -19.32
N GLY A 85 -15.85 3.83 -20.36
CA GLY A 85 -14.60 4.59 -20.17
C GLY A 85 -14.77 5.95 -19.53
N TRP A 86 -15.82 6.69 -19.88
CA TRP A 86 -16.10 8.01 -19.28
C TRP A 86 -16.70 7.86 -17.86
N GLN A 87 -17.45 6.78 -17.61
CA GLN A 87 -17.97 6.45 -16.29
C GLN A 87 -16.84 6.18 -15.30
N ILE A 88 -15.83 5.41 -15.71
CA ILE A 88 -14.62 5.14 -14.90
C ILE A 88 -13.92 6.48 -14.54
N ALA A 89 -13.79 7.38 -15.51
CA ALA A 89 -13.20 8.70 -15.27
C ALA A 89 -13.98 9.49 -14.21
N LEU A 90 -15.31 9.48 -14.27
CA LEU A 90 -16.18 10.13 -13.29
C LEU A 90 -16.13 9.46 -11.91
N ILE A 91 -16.13 8.12 -11.87
CA ILE A 91 -16.04 7.35 -10.62
C ILE A 91 -14.72 7.66 -9.92
N VAL A 92 -13.60 7.63 -10.63
CA VAL A 92 -12.27 7.92 -10.07
C VAL A 92 -12.19 9.38 -9.63
N SER A 93 -12.58 10.32 -10.47
CA SER A 93 -12.52 11.76 -10.15
C SER A 93 -13.44 12.13 -8.98
N GLY A 94 -14.64 11.57 -8.94
CA GLY A 94 -15.58 11.77 -7.85
C GLY A 94 -15.08 11.17 -6.53
N SER A 95 -14.55 9.95 -6.58
CA SER A 95 -13.96 9.30 -5.41
C SER A 95 -12.77 10.06 -4.86
N LEU A 96 -11.89 10.57 -5.73
CA LEU A 96 -10.74 11.40 -5.35
C LEU A 96 -11.18 12.73 -4.75
N ALA A 97 -12.19 13.40 -5.33
CA ALA A 97 -12.72 14.65 -4.80
C ALA A 97 -13.29 14.45 -3.39
N ILE A 98 -14.08 13.40 -3.19
CA ILE A 98 -14.63 13.06 -1.87
C ILE A 98 -13.50 12.73 -0.89
N ALA A 99 -12.53 11.90 -1.27
CA ALA A 99 -11.40 11.55 -0.43
C ALA A 99 -10.58 12.77 -0.02
N SER A 100 -10.31 13.68 -0.95
CA SER A 100 -9.55 14.91 -0.70
C SER A 100 -10.24 15.85 0.29
N PHE A 101 -11.57 15.76 0.41
CA PHE A 101 -12.32 16.51 1.41
C PHE A 101 -12.13 15.95 2.82
N PHE A 102 -12.01 14.63 2.96
CA PHE A 102 -11.91 13.95 4.27
C PHE A 102 -10.47 13.73 4.74
N THR A 103 -9.51 13.61 3.84
CA THR A 103 -8.12 13.32 4.23
C THR A 103 -7.11 14.17 3.46
N LYS A 104 -6.03 14.54 4.17
CA LYS A 104 -4.85 15.19 3.58
C LYS A 104 -3.75 14.19 3.21
N SER A 105 -3.93 12.92 3.56
CA SER A 105 -2.95 11.87 3.30
C SER A 105 -2.95 11.48 1.83
N GLN A 106 -1.86 11.73 1.14
CA GLN A 106 -1.68 11.34 -0.27
C GLN A 106 -1.80 9.82 -0.46
N LEU A 107 -1.41 9.04 0.56
CA LEU A 107 -1.54 7.58 0.54
C LEU A 107 -2.99 7.13 0.55
N ALA A 108 -3.81 7.72 1.42
CA ALA A 108 -5.24 7.44 1.48
C ALA A 108 -5.93 7.82 0.16
N ILE A 109 -5.60 8.99 -0.40
CA ILE A 109 -6.14 9.45 -1.69
C ILE A 109 -5.79 8.48 -2.82
N ASN A 110 -4.53 8.04 -2.92
CA ASN A 110 -4.12 7.06 -3.92
C ASN A 110 -4.85 5.72 -3.73
N GLN A 111 -5.06 5.30 -2.48
CA GLN A 111 -5.77 4.06 -2.18
C GLN A 111 -7.24 4.11 -2.58
N VAL A 112 -7.88 5.26 -2.40
CA VAL A 112 -9.25 5.51 -2.88
C VAL A 112 -9.33 5.36 -4.40
N ALA A 113 -8.39 5.95 -5.13
CA ALA A 113 -8.35 5.83 -6.59
C ALA A 113 -8.18 4.38 -7.04
N ILE A 114 -7.24 3.65 -6.43
CA ILE A 114 -7.00 2.23 -6.73
C ILE A 114 -8.26 1.41 -6.45
N GLY A 115 -8.89 1.60 -5.29
CA GLY A 115 -10.13 0.91 -4.92
C GLY A 115 -11.26 1.17 -5.90
N ALA A 116 -11.46 2.43 -6.30
CA ALA A 116 -12.50 2.82 -7.25
C ALA A 116 -12.28 2.21 -8.64
N VAL A 117 -11.03 2.21 -9.14
CA VAL A 117 -10.68 1.56 -10.43
C VAL A 117 -10.90 0.06 -10.37
N LEU A 118 -10.44 -0.60 -9.30
CA LEU A 118 -10.61 -2.04 -9.16
C LEU A 118 -12.08 -2.46 -9.15
N ILE A 119 -12.95 -1.68 -8.50
CA ILE A 119 -14.39 -1.93 -8.54
C ILE A 119 -14.91 -1.77 -9.95
N ALA A 120 -14.61 -0.66 -10.60
CA ALA A 120 -15.11 -0.34 -11.92
C ALA A 120 -14.64 -1.32 -13.03
N THR A 121 -13.49 -2.00 -12.83
CA THR A 121 -12.89 -2.87 -13.86
C THR A 121 -13.06 -4.36 -13.60
N ILE A 122 -13.13 -4.80 -12.35
CA ILE A 122 -13.13 -6.23 -11.99
C ILE A 122 -14.54 -6.74 -11.70
N MET A 123 -15.49 -5.85 -11.44
CA MET A 123 -16.83 -6.24 -11.09
C MET A 123 -17.68 -6.52 -12.33
N PRO A 124 -18.07 -7.78 -12.62
CA PRO A 124 -19.11 -8.03 -13.60
C PRO A 124 -20.45 -7.50 -13.07
N PRO A 125 -21.31 -6.97 -13.93
CA PRO A 125 -22.67 -6.56 -13.55
C PRO A 125 -23.41 -7.73 -12.92
N GLY A 126 -23.91 -7.54 -11.69
CA GLY A 126 -24.65 -8.58 -10.96
C GLY A 126 -23.84 -9.45 -9.99
N ALA A 127 -22.58 -9.11 -9.70
CA ALA A 127 -21.86 -9.79 -8.63
C ALA A 127 -22.46 -9.43 -7.26
N GLU A 128 -22.86 -10.44 -6.50
CA GLU A 128 -23.43 -10.29 -5.14
C GLU A 128 -22.41 -9.84 -4.07
N VAL A 129 -21.20 -9.46 -4.47
CA VAL A 129 -20.15 -9.04 -3.54
C VAL A 129 -20.37 -7.59 -3.15
N THR A 130 -20.77 -7.36 -1.91
CA THR A 130 -21.02 -6.03 -1.37
C THR A 130 -19.72 -5.26 -1.10
N GLY A 131 -19.78 -3.91 -1.13
CA GLY A 131 -18.67 -3.05 -0.75
C GLY A 131 -18.17 -3.31 0.67
N ILE A 132 -19.05 -3.84 1.55
CA ILE A 132 -18.74 -4.25 2.92
C ILE A 132 -17.76 -5.42 2.94
N ASP A 133 -17.98 -6.45 2.13
CA ASP A 133 -17.11 -7.64 2.06
C ASP A 133 -15.69 -7.25 1.65
N ARG A 134 -15.56 -6.31 0.72
CA ARG A 134 -14.26 -5.79 0.26
C ARG A 134 -13.56 -4.97 1.32
N THR A 135 -14.33 -4.22 2.10
CA THR A 135 -13.82 -3.47 3.25
C THR A 135 -13.26 -4.43 4.30
N LEU A 136 -13.98 -5.51 4.60
CA LEU A 136 -13.52 -6.55 5.51
C LEU A 136 -12.27 -7.23 5.00
N ASP A 137 -12.18 -7.54 3.72
CA ASP A 137 -10.97 -8.07 3.09
C ASP A 137 -9.76 -7.13 3.26
N ALA A 138 -9.96 -5.83 3.04
CA ALA A 138 -8.91 -4.84 3.21
C ALA A 138 -8.43 -4.77 4.66
N ILE A 139 -9.35 -4.81 5.63
CA ILE A 139 -9.04 -4.82 7.07
C ILE A 139 -8.25 -6.08 7.43
N VAL A 140 -8.67 -7.26 6.96
CA VAL A 140 -7.93 -8.52 7.16
C VAL A 140 -6.51 -8.41 6.63
N GLY A 141 -6.34 -7.88 5.42
CA GLY A 141 -5.02 -7.66 4.83
C GLY A 141 -4.14 -6.73 5.68
N VAL A 142 -4.70 -5.63 6.20
CA VAL A 142 -3.99 -4.71 7.09
C VAL A 142 -3.59 -5.39 8.40
N VAL A 143 -4.50 -6.12 9.05
CA VAL A 143 -4.23 -6.82 10.30
C VAL A 143 -3.13 -7.87 10.12
N VAL A 144 -3.24 -8.72 9.09
CA VAL A 144 -2.23 -9.74 8.77
C VAL A 144 -0.88 -9.10 8.49
N SER A 145 -0.83 -8.00 7.75
CA SER A 145 0.42 -7.29 7.48
C SER A 145 1.04 -6.70 8.73
N MET A 146 0.24 -6.14 9.65
CA MET A 146 0.72 -5.63 10.92
C MET A 146 1.32 -6.72 11.81
N VAL A 147 0.62 -7.85 11.93
CA VAL A 147 1.13 -9.03 12.66
C VAL A 147 2.44 -9.52 12.03
N THR A 148 2.48 -9.62 10.70
CA THR A 148 3.68 -10.05 9.98
C THR A 148 4.86 -9.10 10.20
N LEU A 149 4.62 -7.79 10.18
CA LEU A 149 5.65 -6.79 10.44
C LEU A 149 6.09 -6.75 11.91
N ALA A 150 5.22 -7.09 12.84
CA ALA A 150 5.56 -7.20 14.26
C ALA A 150 6.43 -8.44 14.53
N LEU A 151 6.10 -9.58 13.91
CA LEU A 151 6.84 -10.84 14.09
C LEU A 151 8.18 -10.85 13.35
N LEU A 152 8.26 -10.23 12.17
CA LEU A 152 9.44 -10.21 11.31
C LEU A 152 9.82 -8.74 11.01
N PRO A 153 10.48 -8.04 11.94
CA PRO A 153 10.90 -6.68 11.71
C PRO A 153 11.86 -6.65 10.51
N GLN A 154 11.40 -6.07 9.42
CA GLN A 154 12.27 -5.81 8.28
C GLN A 154 13.37 -4.85 8.72
N ALA A 155 14.59 -5.05 8.24
CA ALA A 155 15.75 -4.19 8.47
C ALA A 155 15.87 -3.01 7.45
N PRO A 156 14.82 -2.21 7.17
CA PRO A 156 14.94 -1.01 6.37
C PRO A 156 15.68 0.09 7.12
N MET A 157 15.72 0.02 8.46
CA MET A 157 16.41 0.99 9.30
C MET A 157 17.93 0.94 9.13
N GLN A 158 18.51 -0.22 8.82
CA GLN A 158 19.94 -0.33 8.53
C GLN A 158 20.30 0.29 7.17
N SER A 159 19.45 0.13 6.14
CA SER A 159 19.66 0.77 4.84
C SER A 159 19.50 2.30 4.91
N ALA A 160 18.48 2.80 5.60
CA ALA A 160 18.28 4.23 5.80
C ALA A 160 19.42 4.87 6.62
N ARG A 161 19.87 4.22 7.68
CA ARG A 161 21.04 4.69 8.45
C ARG A 161 22.31 4.68 7.62
N SER A 162 22.52 3.68 6.78
CA SER A 162 23.67 3.60 5.87
C SER A 162 23.65 4.73 4.84
N GLU A 163 22.50 5.06 4.27
CA GLU A 163 22.39 6.17 3.32
C GLU A 163 22.56 7.54 3.99
N ILE A 164 21.98 7.75 5.16
CA ILE A 164 22.16 8.96 5.96
C ILE A 164 23.64 9.12 6.35
N SER A 165 24.30 8.04 6.77
CA SER A 165 25.72 8.06 7.10
C SER A 165 26.61 8.44 5.90
N LYS A 166 26.26 7.97 4.69
CA LYS A 166 26.97 8.35 3.46
C LYS A 166 26.76 9.84 3.13
N VAL A 167 25.53 10.32 3.21
CA VAL A 167 25.21 11.73 2.96
C VAL A 167 25.91 12.64 3.96
N MET A 168 25.90 12.28 5.24
CA MET A 168 26.65 13.00 6.30
C MET A 168 28.16 12.98 6.04
N GLY A 169 28.71 11.85 5.59
CA GLY A 169 30.13 11.75 5.23
C GLY A 169 30.50 12.67 4.08
N ILE A 170 29.68 12.75 3.04
CA ILE A 170 29.89 13.66 1.91
C ILE A 170 29.76 15.12 2.37
N LEU A 171 28.79 15.43 3.21
CA LEU A 171 28.59 16.79 3.74
C LEU A 171 29.81 17.24 4.59
N CYS A 172 30.31 16.39 5.47
CA CYS A 172 31.51 16.64 6.25
C CYS A 172 32.74 16.84 5.35
N SER A 173 32.91 16.05 4.30
CA SER A 173 34.01 16.22 3.34
C SER A 173 33.94 17.56 2.65
N VAL A 174 32.77 17.94 2.12
CA VAL A 174 32.58 19.23 1.44
C VAL A 174 32.79 20.41 2.40
N LEU A 175 32.34 20.34 3.63
CA LEU A 175 32.57 21.38 4.63
C LEU A 175 34.04 21.52 5.00
N ASN A 176 34.75 20.39 5.11
CA ASN A 176 36.20 20.41 5.40
C ASN A 176 37.00 21.00 4.25
N ASP A 177 36.65 20.67 3.01
CA ASP A 177 37.27 21.26 1.82
C ASP A 177 36.99 22.77 1.72
N CYS A 178 35.76 23.22 2.06
CA CYS A 178 35.46 24.67 2.12
C CYS A 178 36.24 25.41 3.22
N LEU A 179 36.42 24.78 4.38
CA LEU A 179 37.20 25.37 5.48
C LEU A 179 38.70 25.49 5.15
N LEU A 180 39.24 24.49 4.46
CA LEU A 180 40.63 24.53 3.98
C LEU A 180 40.82 25.62 2.92
N TYR A 181 39.86 25.88 2.06
CA TYR A 181 39.92 26.92 1.03
C TYR A 181 39.78 28.36 1.58
N THR A 182 39.18 28.52 2.78
CA THR A 182 39.00 29.82 3.44
C THR A 182 40.14 30.17 4.42
N SER A 183 41.10 29.26 4.64
CA SER A 183 42.24 29.47 5.56
C SER A 183 43.54 29.91 4.88
N ASP A 184 43.55 30.03 3.53
CA ASP A 184 44.62 30.66 2.73
C ASP A 184 44.19 32.08 2.31
#